data_eeb17d590b882ca56e28d5052f357a7e
#
_entry.id   eeb17d590b882ca56e28d5052f357a7e
#
_cell.length_a   1.000
_cell.length_b   1.000
_cell.length_c   1.000
_cell.angle_alpha   90.00
_cell.angle_beta   90.00
_cell.angle_gamma   90.00
#
_symmetry.space_group_name_H-M   'P 1'
#
loop_
_entity.id
_entity.type
_entity.pdbx_description
1 polymer ?
#
loop_
_entity_poly.entity_id
_entity_poly.type
_entity_poly.pdbx_seq_one_letter_code
_entity_poly.pdbx_strand_id
1 'polypeptide(L)'
;IKSVNETINISSKAKVRTVISHHKCAGRENWGKSKTTLKLIEEAKKDNFLDLDCYPYTASSTMLLKSFVKRADKVLVTWSDNYPDISGEDLNDLSVKFGLSIDKTIDKLYPAGAIYFQMDDEDLNRILMFPGSMIGSDGIPGDRHPHPRLWGTFPRVLGKYSREMKLFPLEEAVYKMTGKSAEVFGLESRGTIDVGNYADLVIFNPDTIIDKASYKSPKLHSEGIESVFVNGKVVWENDGATNNRP
;
A
#
# COMPACT_ATOMS: atom_id res chain seq x y z
N ILE A 1 -5.96 1.51 18.28
CA ILE A 1 -5.24 0.93 19.45
C ILE A 1 -5.80 -0.46 19.81
N LYS A 2 -7.13 -0.64 19.93
CA LYS A 2 -7.72 -1.94 20.31
C LYS A 2 -7.29 -3.09 19.38
N SER A 3 -7.38 -2.92 18.06
CA SER A 3 -6.98 -3.92 17.08
C SER A 3 -5.48 -4.26 17.14
N VAL A 4 -4.62 -3.28 17.38
CA VAL A 4 -3.17 -3.52 17.57
C VAL A 4 -2.92 -4.36 18.83
N ASN A 5 -3.56 -4.01 19.95
CA ASN A 5 -3.44 -4.79 21.19
C ASN A 5 -4.00 -6.22 21.02
N GLU A 6 -5.10 -6.38 20.29
CA GLU A 6 -5.66 -7.70 19.98
C GLU A 6 -4.66 -8.55 19.17
N THR A 7 -4.06 -7.98 18.12
CA THR A 7 -3.03 -8.65 17.32
C THR A 7 -1.80 -9.02 18.16
N ILE A 8 -1.31 -8.12 19.01
CA ILE A 8 -0.20 -8.39 19.94
C ILE A 8 -0.55 -9.55 20.88
N ASN A 9 -1.76 -9.56 21.46
CA ASN A 9 -2.22 -10.63 22.32
C ASN A 9 -2.31 -11.99 21.61
N ILE A 10 -2.77 -12.00 20.35
CA ILE A 10 -2.83 -13.21 19.53
C ILE A 10 -1.40 -13.74 19.29
N SER A 11 -0.50 -12.88 18.82
CA SER A 11 0.91 -13.23 18.58
C SER A 11 1.55 -13.82 19.82
N SER A 12 1.41 -13.15 20.97
CA SER A 12 2.01 -13.55 22.24
C SER A 12 1.47 -14.89 22.76
N LYS A 13 0.14 -15.09 22.73
CA LYS A 13 -0.50 -16.31 23.26
C LYS A 13 -0.30 -17.50 22.36
N ALA A 14 -0.41 -17.31 21.04
CA ALA A 14 -0.26 -18.39 20.08
C ALA A 14 1.21 -18.69 19.73
N LYS A 15 2.15 -17.80 20.13
CA LYS A 15 3.59 -17.87 19.79
C LYS A 15 3.84 -18.04 18.29
N VAL A 16 3.10 -17.31 17.48
CA VAL A 16 3.20 -17.30 16.02
C VAL A 16 3.85 -16.04 15.50
N ARG A 17 4.58 -16.17 14.39
CA ARG A 17 5.02 -14.99 13.62
C ARG A 17 3.79 -14.23 13.14
N THR A 18 3.80 -12.93 13.33
CA THR A 18 2.65 -12.07 13.03
C THR A 18 3.10 -10.83 12.28
N VAL A 19 2.38 -10.47 11.22
CA VAL A 19 2.56 -9.20 10.52
C VAL A 19 1.29 -8.38 10.64
N ILE A 20 1.41 -7.17 11.19
CA ILE A 20 0.33 -6.17 11.16
C ILE A 20 0.35 -5.57 9.75
N SER A 21 -0.43 -6.15 8.85
CA SER A 21 -0.46 -5.72 7.46
C SER A 21 -1.16 -4.37 7.30
N HIS A 22 -0.67 -3.56 6.34
CA HIS A 22 -1.17 -2.24 5.95
C HIS A 22 -1.48 -1.32 7.15
N HIS A 23 -0.55 -1.25 8.12
CA HIS A 23 -0.74 -0.46 9.33
C HIS A 23 -1.06 1.01 9.01
N LYS A 24 -2.12 1.54 9.62
CA LYS A 24 -2.62 2.90 9.40
C LYS A 24 -3.48 3.40 10.56
N CYS A 25 -3.61 4.72 10.65
CA CYS A 25 -4.58 5.39 11.50
C CYS A 25 -5.71 5.95 10.63
N ALA A 26 -6.79 5.20 10.46
CA ALA A 26 -7.89 5.54 9.57
C ALA A 26 -9.03 6.25 10.29
N GLY A 27 -9.53 7.34 9.69
CA GLY A 27 -10.54 8.24 10.25
C GLY A 27 -9.93 9.33 11.12
N ARG A 28 -10.47 10.55 11.04
CA ARG A 28 -9.95 11.74 11.75
C ARG A 28 -9.80 11.53 13.25
N GLU A 29 -10.70 10.75 13.84
CA GLU A 29 -10.68 10.40 15.27
C GLU A 29 -9.47 9.54 15.68
N ASN A 30 -8.74 9.00 14.70
CA ASN A 30 -7.55 8.18 14.92
C ASN A 30 -6.24 8.86 14.53
N TRP A 31 -6.29 10.03 13.94
CA TRP A 31 -5.08 10.77 13.55
C TRP A 31 -4.19 11.07 14.75
N GLY A 32 -2.88 11.00 14.56
CA GLY A 32 -1.87 11.13 15.60
C GLY A 32 -1.63 9.86 16.44
N LYS A 33 -2.49 8.84 16.33
CA LYS A 33 -2.38 7.60 17.15
C LYS A 33 -1.24 6.67 16.71
N SER A 34 -0.60 6.92 15.56
CA SER A 34 0.60 6.15 15.17
C SER A 34 1.71 6.26 16.21
N LYS A 35 1.85 7.39 16.91
CA LYS A 35 2.78 7.56 18.04
C LYS A 35 2.59 6.48 19.11
N THR A 36 1.34 6.19 19.43
CA THR A 36 0.99 5.19 20.44
C THR A 36 1.10 3.77 19.89
N THR A 37 0.57 3.53 18.69
CA THR A 37 0.56 2.17 18.10
C THR A 37 1.96 1.67 17.80
N LEU A 38 2.85 2.50 17.27
CA LEU A 38 4.24 2.12 16.99
C LEU A 38 5.00 1.82 18.27
N LYS A 39 4.79 2.60 19.35
CA LYS A 39 5.37 2.30 20.67
C LYS A 39 4.91 0.95 21.22
N LEU A 40 3.62 0.64 21.12
CA LEU A 40 3.08 -0.66 21.54
C LEU A 40 3.69 -1.81 20.71
N ILE A 41 3.84 -1.63 19.40
CA ILE A 41 4.45 -2.61 18.52
C ILE A 41 5.93 -2.80 18.88
N GLU A 42 6.68 -1.71 19.06
CA GLU A 42 8.10 -1.75 19.43
C GLU A 42 8.34 -2.50 20.74
N GLU A 43 7.53 -2.21 21.76
CA GLU A 43 7.59 -2.95 23.02
C GLU A 43 7.26 -4.43 22.86
N ALA A 44 6.21 -4.73 22.11
CA ALA A 44 5.79 -6.12 21.87
C ALA A 44 6.82 -6.93 21.06
N LYS A 45 7.58 -6.30 20.17
CA LYS A 45 8.66 -6.96 19.38
C LYS A 45 9.78 -7.51 20.24
N LYS A 46 9.97 -7.04 21.46
CA LYS A 46 11.01 -7.55 22.36
C LYS A 46 10.80 -9.02 22.73
N ASP A 47 9.54 -9.43 22.83
CA ASP A 47 9.15 -10.76 23.31
C ASP A 47 8.38 -11.58 22.26
N ASN A 48 8.12 -11.00 21.08
CA ASN A 48 7.29 -11.63 20.03
C ASN A 48 7.88 -11.42 18.65
N PHE A 49 7.66 -12.37 17.76
CA PHE A 49 7.92 -12.23 16.32
C PHE A 49 6.80 -11.40 15.67
N LEU A 50 6.88 -10.09 15.80
CA LEU A 50 5.88 -9.14 15.34
C LEU A 50 6.51 -8.11 14.38
N ASP A 51 5.99 -8.00 13.18
CA ASP A 51 6.40 -7.02 12.19
C ASP A 51 5.18 -6.28 11.64
N LEU A 52 5.40 -5.28 10.81
CA LEU A 52 4.33 -4.53 10.15
C LEU A 52 4.72 -4.13 8.74
N ASP A 53 3.73 -3.91 7.90
CA ASP A 53 3.90 -3.25 6.61
C ASP A 53 2.96 -2.04 6.47
N CYS A 54 3.26 -1.18 5.51
CA CYS A 54 2.42 -0.06 5.12
C CYS A 54 2.61 0.26 3.63
N TYR A 55 1.70 1.04 3.07
CA TYR A 55 1.81 1.60 1.73
C TYR A 55 1.90 3.14 1.79
N PRO A 56 2.55 3.79 0.81
CA PRO A 56 2.90 5.21 0.85
C PRO A 56 1.76 6.13 0.37
N TYR A 57 0.54 5.94 0.89
CA TYR A 57 -0.65 6.72 0.50
C TYR A 57 -1.57 6.96 1.70
N THR A 58 -2.27 8.09 1.69
CA THR A 58 -3.24 8.50 2.73
C THR A 58 -4.68 8.09 2.44
N ALA A 59 -4.89 7.27 1.43
CA ALA A 59 -6.18 6.64 1.12
C ALA A 59 -6.08 5.13 1.15
N SER A 60 -7.17 4.46 1.52
CA SER A 60 -7.31 3.01 1.48
C SER A 60 -8.26 2.58 0.36
N SER A 61 -8.26 1.30 0.00
CA SER A 61 -9.19 0.74 -0.98
C SER A 61 -9.72 -0.61 -0.53
N THR A 62 -11.06 -0.77 -0.59
CA THR A 62 -11.78 -2.01 -0.28
C THR A 62 -13.21 -1.93 -0.81
N MET A 63 -14.08 -2.86 -0.41
CA MET A 63 -15.52 -2.83 -0.72
C MET A 63 -16.18 -1.51 -0.30
N LEU A 64 -17.17 -1.04 -1.07
CA LEU A 64 -17.94 0.15 -0.75
C LEU A 64 -18.89 -0.15 0.43
N LEU A 65 -18.54 0.34 1.62
CA LEU A 65 -19.25 0.09 2.87
C LEU A 65 -19.64 1.40 3.58
N LYS A 66 -20.91 1.49 3.99
CA LYS A 66 -21.46 2.67 4.71
C LYS A 66 -20.62 3.09 5.94
N SER A 67 -20.11 2.11 6.68
CA SER A 67 -19.28 2.36 7.87
C SER A 67 -17.95 3.04 7.55
N PHE A 68 -17.35 2.79 6.40
CA PHE A 68 -16.12 3.43 5.96
C PHE A 68 -16.37 4.79 5.34
N VAL A 69 -17.45 4.93 4.57
CA VAL A 69 -17.86 6.23 4.00
C VAL A 69 -18.02 7.30 5.08
N LYS A 70 -18.61 6.95 6.23
CA LYS A 70 -18.81 7.88 7.37
C LYS A 70 -17.51 8.41 8.00
N ARG A 71 -16.37 7.78 7.74
CA ARG A 71 -15.06 8.16 8.30
C ARG A 71 -14.15 8.84 7.29
N ALA A 72 -14.51 8.79 6.02
CA ALA A 72 -13.70 9.32 4.93
C ALA A 72 -14.12 10.75 4.59
N ASP A 73 -13.14 11.60 4.28
CA ASP A 73 -13.38 12.96 3.80
C ASP A 73 -13.87 12.98 2.35
N LYS A 74 -13.45 11.97 1.57
CA LYS A 74 -13.79 11.76 0.17
C LYS A 74 -13.81 10.28 -0.15
N VAL A 75 -14.70 9.85 -1.06
CA VAL A 75 -14.80 8.46 -1.53
C VAL A 75 -14.91 8.43 -3.05
N LEU A 76 -14.01 7.69 -3.71
CA LEU A 76 -14.09 7.40 -5.14
C LEU A 76 -14.56 5.95 -5.34
N VAL A 77 -15.52 5.73 -6.23
CA VAL A 77 -15.97 4.37 -6.58
C VAL A 77 -14.98 3.74 -7.56
N THR A 78 -14.41 2.58 -7.23
CA THR A 78 -13.43 1.90 -8.09
C THR A 78 -14.08 1.01 -9.15
N TRP A 79 -15.21 0.44 -8.83
CA TRP A 79 -16.05 -0.38 -9.68
C TRP A 79 -17.43 -0.56 -9.07
N SER A 80 -18.42 -0.92 -9.90
CA SER A 80 -19.73 -1.41 -9.48
C SER A 80 -20.22 -2.42 -10.51
N ASP A 81 -20.77 -3.54 -10.07
CA ASP A 81 -21.34 -4.53 -10.97
C ASP A 81 -22.60 -4.00 -11.67
N ASN A 82 -23.39 -3.24 -10.93
CA ASN A 82 -24.64 -2.67 -11.45
C ASN A 82 -24.42 -1.45 -12.35
N TYR A 83 -23.31 -0.71 -12.16
CA TYR A 83 -22.99 0.54 -12.85
C TYR A 83 -21.51 0.59 -13.28
N PRO A 84 -21.10 -0.19 -14.28
CA PRO A 84 -19.67 -0.30 -14.65
C PRO A 84 -19.02 0.99 -15.13
N ASP A 85 -19.79 1.94 -15.66
CA ASP A 85 -19.27 3.16 -16.28
C ASP A 85 -18.96 4.29 -15.32
N ILE A 86 -19.26 4.12 -14.00
CA ILE A 86 -19.03 5.14 -12.98
C ILE A 86 -17.66 4.98 -12.27
N SER A 87 -16.83 4.07 -12.72
CA SER A 87 -15.53 3.80 -12.10
C SER A 87 -14.64 5.04 -12.11
N GLY A 88 -14.17 5.46 -10.93
CA GLY A 88 -13.38 6.68 -10.74
C GLY A 88 -14.20 7.92 -10.35
N GLU A 89 -15.54 7.85 -10.36
CA GLU A 89 -16.40 8.98 -9.95
C GLU A 89 -16.45 9.13 -8.41
N ASP A 90 -16.66 10.36 -7.96
CA ASP A 90 -16.85 10.68 -6.54
C ASP A 90 -18.27 10.23 -6.08
N LEU A 91 -18.35 9.63 -4.89
CA LEU A 91 -19.62 9.11 -4.36
C LEU A 91 -20.65 10.22 -4.10
N ASN A 92 -20.22 11.43 -3.71
CA ASN A 92 -21.13 12.56 -3.53
C ASN A 92 -21.69 13.02 -4.88
N ASP A 93 -20.86 13.10 -5.93
CA ASP A 93 -21.30 13.48 -7.26
C ASP A 93 -22.30 12.45 -7.81
N LEU A 94 -22.06 11.17 -7.57
CA LEU A 94 -22.99 10.09 -7.91
C LEU A 94 -24.32 10.20 -7.15
N SER A 95 -24.30 10.60 -5.88
CA SER A 95 -25.52 10.79 -5.10
C SER A 95 -26.37 11.92 -5.66
N VAL A 96 -25.75 13.01 -6.07
CA VAL A 96 -26.41 14.13 -6.76
C VAL A 96 -26.97 13.69 -8.11
N LYS A 97 -26.16 13.02 -8.94
CA LYS A 97 -26.54 12.49 -10.27
C LYS A 97 -27.74 11.55 -10.20
N PHE A 98 -27.84 10.73 -9.16
CA PHE A 98 -28.96 9.81 -8.96
C PHE A 98 -30.17 10.42 -8.22
N GLY A 99 -30.02 11.62 -7.64
CA GLY A 99 -31.06 12.22 -6.80
C GLY A 99 -31.34 11.41 -5.52
N LEU A 100 -30.31 10.76 -4.97
CA LEU A 100 -30.42 9.85 -3.83
C LEU A 100 -29.54 10.34 -2.65
N SER A 101 -29.89 9.92 -1.44
CA SER A 101 -28.96 10.05 -0.31
C SER A 101 -27.74 9.14 -0.51
N ILE A 102 -26.61 9.47 0.16
CA ILE A 102 -25.36 8.67 0.12
C ILE A 102 -25.67 7.19 0.43
N ASP A 103 -26.41 6.90 1.50
CA ASP A 103 -26.72 5.52 1.91
C ASP A 103 -27.51 4.76 0.82
N LYS A 104 -28.47 5.42 0.16
CA LYS A 104 -29.23 4.82 -0.94
C LYS A 104 -28.40 4.67 -2.21
N THR A 105 -27.45 5.58 -2.44
CA THR A 105 -26.50 5.48 -3.54
C THR A 105 -25.58 4.27 -3.34
N ILE A 106 -25.06 4.06 -2.12
CA ILE A 106 -24.28 2.87 -1.80
C ILE A 106 -25.07 1.59 -2.06
N ASP A 107 -26.32 1.52 -1.56
CA ASP A 107 -27.19 0.35 -1.76
C ASP A 107 -27.45 0.08 -3.26
N LYS A 108 -27.64 1.14 -4.05
CA LYS A 108 -27.87 1.06 -5.49
C LYS A 108 -26.64 0.55 -6.26
N LEU A 109 -25.43 0.94 -5.82
CA LEU A 109 -24.16 0.57 -6.47
C LEU A 109 -23.71 -0.85 -6.12
N TYR A 110 -24.15 -1.39 -4.97
CA TYR A 110 -23.65 -2.65 -4.42
C TYR A 110 -23.94 -3.87 -5.33
N PRO A 111 -23.01 -4.83 -5.51
CA PRO A 111 -21.64 -4.79 -4.96
C PRO A 111 -20.73 -3.80 -5.70
N ALA A 112 -19.86 -3.12 -4.95
CA ALA A 112 -18.98 -2.11 -5.47
C ALA A 112 -17.70 -2.00 -4.62
N GLY A 113 -16.61 -1.48 -5.21
CA GLY A 113 -15.38 -1.12 -4.53
C GLY A 113 -15.21 0.38 -4.41
N ALA A 114 -14.37 0.83 -3.48
CA ALA A 114 -14.11 2.25 -3.28
C ALA A 114 -12.71 2.55 -2.72
N ILE A 115 -12.24 3.77 -3.00
CA ILE A 115 -11.08 4.41 -2.38
C ILE A 115 -11.58 5.41 -1.35
N TYR A 116 -11.01 5.36 -0.14
CA TYR A 116 -11.39 6.18 1.01
C TYR A 116 -10.24 7.09 1.41
N PHE A 117 -10.39 8.39 1.30
CA PHE A 117 -9.45 9.40 1.78
C PHE A 117 -9.71 9.63 3.26
N GLN A 118 -8.88 9.07 4.15
CA GLN A 118 -9.18 9.01 5.57
C GLN A 118 -7.95 8.96 6.50
N MET A 119 -6.74 9.13 5.97
CA MET A 119 -5.50 9.05 6.74
C MET A 119 -4.74 10.37 6.69
N ASP A 120 -3.89 10.57 7.66
CA ASP A 120 -3.05 11.75 7.85
C ASP A 120 -1.62 11.50 7.37
N ASP A 121 -1.00 12.52 6.76
CA ASP A 121 0.36 12.43 6.23
C ASP A 121 1.42 12.29 7.34
N GLU A 122 1.24 12.91 8.51
CA GLU A 122 2.20 12.78 9.62
C GLU A 122 2.20 11.36 10.19
N ASP A 123 1.01 10.74 10.33
CA ASP A 123 0.90 9.34 10.75
C ASP A 123 1.56 8.43 9.71
N LEU A 124 1.29 8.65 8.43
CA LEU A 124 1.90 7.87 7.34
C LEU A 124 3.42 7.99 7.37
N ASN A 125 3.96 9.21 7.43
CA ASN A 125 5.41 9.46 7.46
C ASN A 125 6.05 8.76 8.67
N ARG A 126 5.42 8.81 9.83
CA ARG A 126 5.91 8.17 11.05
C ARG A 126 5.94 6.64 10.94
N ILE A 127 4.92 6.06 10.28
CA ILE A 127 4.88 4.60 10.04
C ILE A 127 5.93 4.20 9.01
N LEU A 128 6.11 4.97 7.93
CA LEU A 128 7.15 4.72 6.93
C LEU A 128 8.56 4.79 7.52
N MET A 129 8.82 5.76 8.41
CA MET A 129 10.12 5.91 9.10
C MET A 129 10.37 4.86 10.18
N PHE A 130 9.35 4.12 10.62
CA PHE A 130 9.55 3.12 11.67
C PHE A 130 10.52 2.03 11.21
N PRO A 131 11.61 1.75 11.98
CA PRO A 131 12.69 0.85 11.53
C PRO A 131 12.23 -0.58 11.21
N GLY A 132 11.16 -1.03 11.84
CA GLY A 132 10.58 -2.35 11.63
C GLY A 132 9.51 -2.42 10.53
N SER A 133 9.21 -1.32 9.82
CA SER A 133 8.17 -1.34 8.79
C SER A 133 8.71 -1.90 7.47
N MET A 134 7.92 -2.74 6.83
CA MET A 134 8.08 -3.13 5.43
C MET A 134 7.16 -2.28 4.54
N ILE A 135 7.42 -2.31 3.25
CA ILE A 135 6.55 -1.68 2.25
C ILE A 135 5.76 -2.76 1.52
N GLY A 136 4.45 -2.71 1.64
CA GLY A 136 3.52 -3.51 0.84
C GLY A 136 2.69 -2.61 -0.07
N SER A 137 2.28 -3.09 -1.23
CA SER A 137 1.42 -2.29 -2.13
C SER A 137 -0.05 -2.35 -1.73
N ASP A 138 -0.50 -3.44 -1.15
CA ASP A 138 -1.92 -3.73 -0.91
C ASP A 138 -2.78 -3.47 -2.17
N GLY A 139 -2.17 -3.66 -3.36
CA GLY A 139 -2.77 -3.41 -4.66
C GLY A 139 -3.84 -4.44 -5.01
N ILE A 140 -4.97 -3.98 -5.57
CA ILE A 140 -6.08 -4.85 -6.01
C ILE A 140 -6.13 -4.85 -7.53
N PRO A 141 -5.66 -5.91 -8.21
CA PRO A 141 -5.51 -5.91 -9.67
C PRO A 141 -6.83 -6.00 -10.45
N GLY A 142 -7.92 -6.44 -9.81
CA GLY A 142 -9.22 -6.64 -10.45
C GLY A 142 -10.05 -5.36 -10.64
N ASP A 143 -9.72 -4.27 -9.98
CA ASP A 143 -10.49 -3.03 -10.03
C ASP A 143 -10.42 -2.36 -11.42
N ARG A 144 -11.55 -1.85 -11.91
CA ARG A 144 -11.59 -1.09 -13.18
C ARG A 144 -10.85 0.23 -13.08
N HIS A 145 -11.01 0.93 -11.95
CA HIS A 145 -10.29 2.15 -11.59
C HIS A 145 -9.54 1.92 -10.27
N PRO A 146 -8.39 1.19 -10.29
CA PRO A 146 -7.71 0.78 -9.09
C PRO A 146 -7.15 1.97 -8.30
N HIS A 147 -6.85 1.74 -7.03
CA HIS A 147 -6.05 2.67 -6.25
C HIS A 147 -4.64 2.79 -6.90
N PRO A 148 -4.05 4.00 -7.03
CA PRO A 148 -2.72 4.18 -7.64
C PRO A 148 -1.60 3.39 -6.96
N ARG A 149 -1.81 2.91 -5.73
CA ARG A 149 -0.85 2.05 -5.01
C ARG A 149 -0.53 0.74 -5.73
N LEU A 150 -1.44 0.24 -6.57
CA LEU A 150 -1.19 -0.96 -7.37
C LEU A 150 -0.01 -0.79 -8.33
N TRP A 151 0.13 0.41 -8.93
CA TRP A 151 1.15 0.71 -9.94
C TRP A 151 2.32 1.53 -9.40
N GLY A 152 2.11 2.35 -8.38
CA GLY A 152 3.06 3.37 -7.98
C GLY A 152 3.75 3.17 -6.62
N THR A 153 3.37 2.18 -5.80
CA THR A 153 3.85 2.06 -4.42
C THR A 153 5.37 2.11 -4.30
N PHE A 154 6.09 1.21 -4.96
CA PHE A 154 7.53 1.07 -4.76
C PHE A 154 8.33 2.24 -5.35
N PRO A 155 8.06 2.69 -6.59
CA PRO A 155 8.69 3.90 -7.14
C PRO A 155 8.40 5.16 -6.33
N ARG A 156 7.20 5.30 -5.76
CA ARG A 156 6.84 6.41 -4.88
C ARG A 156 7.68 6.45 -3.61
N VAL A 157 7.99 5.29 -3.01
CA VAL A 157 8.88 5.22 -1.84
C VAL A 157 10.28 5.71 -2.19
N LEU A 158 10.82 5.30 -3.33
CA LEU A 158 12.15 5.72 -3.80
C LEU A 158 12.17 7.20 -4.20
N GLY A 159 11.24 7.63 -5.04
CA GLY A 159 11.19 9.00 -5.56
C GLY A 159 10.74 10.02 -4.52
N LYS A 160 9.48 9.92 -4.06
CA LYS A 160 8.89 10.92 -3.16
C LYS A 160 9.49 10.86 -1.76
N TYR A 161 9.48 9.68 -1.11
CA TYR A 161 9.80 9.62 0.33
C TYR A 161 11.31 9.57 0.61
N SER A 162 12.09 8.83 -0.19
CA SER A 162 13.54 8.78 -0.01
C SER A 162 14.23 9.99 -0.65
N ARG A 163 14.10 10.18 -1.98
CA ARG A 163 14.83 11.24 -2.69
C ARG A 163 14.36 12.65 -2.37
N GLU A 164 13.05 12.93 -2.50
CA GLU A 164 12.52 14.30 -2.38
C GLU A 164 12.33 14.71 -0.92
N MET A 165 11.62 13.91 -0.13
CA MET A 165 11.32 14.20 1.27
C MET A 165 12.46 13.83 2.23
N LYS A 166 13.39 12.98 1.81
CA LYS A 166 14.55 12.53 2.63
C LYS A 166 14.14 11.94 3.98
N LEU A 167 13.03 11.20 4.02
CA LEU A 167 12.56 10.54 5.25
C LEU A 167 13.54 9.44 5.71
N PHE A 168 14.20 8.79 4.78
CA PHE A 168 15.22 7.76 4.99
C PHE A 168 16.11 7.66 3.75
N PRO A 169 17.35 7.15 3.89
CA PRO A 169 18.27 6.97 2.75
C PRO A 169 17.76 5.90 1.78
N LEU A 170 18.30 5.92 0.56
CA LEU A 170 17.93 5.00 -0.53
C LEU A 170 18.07 3.53 -0.12
N GLU A 171 19.15 3.21 0.55
CA GLU A 171 19.47 1.84 1.00
C GLU A 171 18.44 1.32 1.98
N GLU A 172 17.93 2.18 2.88
CA GLU A 172 16.85 1.80 3.80
C GLU A 172 15.54 1.61 3.05
N ALA A 173 15.23 2.48 2.08
CA ALA A 173 14.05 2.32 1.23
C ALA A 173 14.07 0.97 0.51
N VAL A 174 15.20 0.62 -0.10
CA VAL A 174 15.40 -0.68 -0.79
C VAL A 174 15.27 -1.84 0.18
N TYR A 175 15.93 -1.79 1.34
CA TYR A 175 15.87 -2.85 2.35
C TYR A 175 14.45 -3.13 2.82
N LYS A 176 13.63 -2.08 3.09
CA LYS A 176 12.23 -2.21 3.48
C LYS A 176 11.35 -2.93 2.44
N MET A 177 11.73 -2.88 1.16
CA MET A 177 11.01 -3.49 0.05
C MET A 177 11.56 -4.85 -0.39
N THR A 178 12.74 -5.24 0.09
CA THR A 178 13.47 -6.44 -0.36
C THR A 178 13.93 -7.30 0.82
N GLY A 179 15.13 -7.08 1.33
CA GLY A 179 15.74 -7.89 2.38
C GLY A 179 14.88 -8.03 3.63
N LYS A 180 14.25 -6.94 4.10
CA LYS A 180 13.37 -6.98 5.27
C LYS A 180 12.13 -7.85 5.03
N SER A 181 11.51 -7.73 3.87
CA SER A 181 10.35 -8.56 3.51
C SER A 181 10.75 -10.03 3.38
N ALA A 182 11.88 -10.32 2.73
CA ALA A 182 12.38 -11.68 2.60
C ALA A 182 12.67 -12.33 3.98
N GLU A 183 13.32 -11.59 4.88
CA GLU A 183 13.60 -12.04 6.25
C GLU A 183 12.31 -12.36 7.03
N VAL A 184 11.32 -11.46 6.99
CA VAL A 184 10.07 -11.61 7.75
C VAL A 184 9.23 -12.76 7.23
N PHE A 185 9.15 -12.94 5.90
CA PHE A 185 8.37 -14.00 5.29
C PHE A 185 9.14 -15.31 5.07
N GLY A 186 10.43 -15.37 5.43
CA GLY A 186 11.26 -16.56 5.28
C GLY A 186 11.50 -16.94 3.82
N LEU A 187 11.68 -15.96 2.95
CA LEU A 187 11.97 -16.19 1.53
C LEU A 187 13.47 -16.50 1.37
N GLU A 188 13.79 -17.78 1.25
CA GLU A 188 15.18 -18.23 1.09
C GLU A 188 15.74 -17.81 -0.26
N SER A 189 17.02 -17.42 -0.29
CA SER A 189 17.78 -17.04 -1.49
C SER A 189 17.14 -15.90 -2.30
N ARG A 190 16.40 -14.99 -1.65
CA ARG A 190 15.79 -13.79 -2.26
C ARG A 190 15.94 -12.57 -1.35
N GLY A 191 15.76 -11.37 -1.90
CA GLY A 191 15.78 -10.10 -1.15
C GLY A 191 17.17 -9.52 -0.92
N THR A 192 18.24 -10.24 -1.25
CA THR A 192 19.64 -9.79 -1.23
C THR A 192 20.35 -10.17 -2.52
N ILE A 193 21.42 -9.42 -2.88
CA ILE A 193 22.24 -9.71 -4.05
C ILE A 193 23.49 -10.46 -3.57
N ASP A 194 23.41 -11.79 -3.63
CA ASP A 194 24.51 -12.70 -3.24
C ASP A 194 24.66 -13.83 -4.26
N VAL A 195 25.87 -14.39 -4.36
CA VAL A 195 26.14 -15.53 -5.22
C VAL A 195 25.31 -16.75 -4.77
N GLY A 196 24.54 -17.33 -5.69
CA GLY A 196 23.66 -18.47 -5.40
C GLY A 196 22.20 -18.08 -5.15
N ASN A 197 21.90 -16.79 -4.98
CA ASN A 197 20.54 -16.32 -4.87
C ASN A 197 19.84 -16.24 -6.24
N TYR A 198 18.52 -16.28 -6.21
CA TYR A 198 17.70 -16.01 -7.39
C TYR A 198 17.90 -14.57 -7.87
N ALA A 199 18.10 -14.40 -9.17
CA ALA A 199 18.23 -13.08 -9.77
C ALA A 199 16.86 -12.40 -9.98
N ASP A 200 16.27 -11.94 -8.88
CA ASP A 200 15.12 -11.05 -8.86
C ASP A 200 15.65 -9.63 -8.67
N LEU A 201 15.83 -8.92 -9.77
CA LEU A 201 16.57 -7.66 -9.80
C LEU A 201 15.75 -6.56 -10.46
N VAL A 202 15.92 -5.34 -9.98
CA VAL A 202 15.40 -4.13 -10.64
C VAL A 202 16.55 -3.19 -10.90
N ILE A 203 16.71 -2.78 -12.18
CA ILE A 203 17.64 -1.72 -12.58
C ILE A 203 16.81 -0.45 -12.73
N PHE A 204 17.19 0.59 -12.00
CA PHE A 204 16.49 1.87 -12.02
C PHE A 204 17.46 3.05 -11.90
N ASN A 205 17.04 4.20 -12.40
CA ASN A 205 17.77 5.44 -12.23
C ASN A 205 17.34 6.14 -10.94
N PRO A 206 18.20 6.29 -9.92
CA PRO A 206 17.84 6.88 -8.63
C PRO A 206 17.44 8.35 -8.73
N ASP A 207 17.91 9.08 -9.75
CA ASP A 207 17.63 10.50 -9.94
C ASP A 207 16.25 10.76 -10.55
N THR A 208 15.72 9.79 -11.29
CA THR A 208 14.46 9.95 -12.03
C THR A 208 13.33 9.03 -11.56
N ILE A 209 13.62 7.99 -10.77
CA ILE A 209 12.59 7.05 -10.29
C ILE A 209 11.46 7.77 -9.56
N ILE A 210 10.22 7.61 -10.05
CA ILE A 210 9.02 8.19 -9.45
C ILE A 210 7.75 7.46 -9.95
N ASP A 211 6.69 7.45 -9.14
CA ASP A 211 5.37 7.03 -9.55
C ASP A 211 4.69 8.10 -10.43
N LYS A 212 3.95 7.66 -11.44
CA LYS A 212 3.09 8.52 -12.30
C LYS A 212 1.61 8.23 -12.07
N ALA A 213 1.30 7.09 -11.48
CA ALA A 213 -0.06 6.71 -11.16
C ALA A 213 -0.69 7.69 -10.17
N SER A 214 -1.89 8.15 -10.48
CA SER A 214 -2.66 9.10 -9.67
C SER A 214 -4.10 8.62 -9.49
N TYR A 215 -4.85 9.22 -8.58
CA TYR A 215 -6.27 8.89 -8.40
C TYR A 215 -7.13 9.18 -9.64
N LYS A 216 -6.68 10.05 -10.53
CA LYS A 216 -7.34 10.34 -11.81
C LYS A 216 -6.92 9.36 -12.91
N SER A 217 -5.64 8.97 -12.91
CA SER A 217 -5.03 8.11 -13.93
C SER A 217 -4.20 7.01 -13.23
N PRO A 218 -4.88 5.99 -12.66
CA PRO A 218 -4.23 5.06 -11.71
C PRO A 218 -3.36 3.99 -12.36
N LYS A 219 -3.41 3.83 -13.68
CA LYS A 219 -2.70 2.78 -14.44
C LYS A 219 -1.51 3.29 -15.24
N LEU A 220 -0.94 4.43 -14.84
CA LEU A 220 0.26 4.95 -15.49
C LEU A 220 1.50 4.21 -14.98
N HIS A 221 2.39 3.86 -15.91
CA HIS A 221 3.69 3.31 -15.59
C HIS A 221 4.54 4.34 -14.83
N SER A 222 5.42 3.83 -13.97
CA SER A 222 6.41 4.65 -13.26
C SER A 222 7.55 5.03 -14.20
N GLU A 223 8.21 6.15 -13.92
CA GLU A 223 9.43 6.57 -14.62
C GLU A 223 10.67 6.07 -13.88
N GLY A 224 11.79 5.93 -14.62
CA GLY A 224 13.10 5.62 -14.05
C GLY A 224 13.37 4.14 -13.82
N ILE A 225 12.47 3.23 -14.16
CA ILE A 225 12.74 1.78 -14.18
C ILE A 225 13.29 1.42 -15.55
N GLU A 226 14.51 0.87 -15.60
CA GLU A 226 15.17 0.46 -16.85
C GLU A 226 14.84 -0.99 -17.20
N SER A 227 14.98 -1.91 -16.22
CA SER A 227 14.63 -3.32 -16.43
C SER A 227 14.30 -4.03 -15.11
N VAL A 228 13.48 -5.09 -15.23
CA VAL A 228 13.10 -5.97 -14.13
C VAL A 228 13.39 -7.41 -14.54
N PHE A 229 14.05 -8.12 -13.64
CA PHE A 229 14.37 -9.55 -13.77
C PHE A 229 13.63 -10.34 -12.70
N VAL A 230 13.07 -11.47 -13.07
CA VAL A 230 12.53 -12.46 -12.17
C VAL A 230 13.13 -13.82 -12.50
N ASN A 231 13.71 -14.50 -11.52
CA ASN A 231 14.43 -15.76 -11.72
C ASN A 231 15.47 -15.69 -12.86
N GLY A 232 16.16 -14.55 -13.00
CA GLY A 232 17.17 -14.32 -14.04
C GLY A 232 16.63 -14.04 -15.45
N LYS A 233 15.31 -13.93 -15.64
CA LYS A 233 14.71 -13.58 -16.93
C LYS A 233 14.15 -12.16 -16.91
N VAL A 234 14.46 -11.39 -17.96
CA VAL A 234 13.92 -10.03 -18.12
C VAL A 234 12.42 -10.11 -18.34
N VAL A 235 11.63 -9.51 -17.45
CA VAL A 235 10.16 -9.45 -17.53
C VAL A 235 9.64 -8.07 -17.90
N TRP A 236 10.49 -7.04 -17.77
CA TRP A 236 10.21 -5.65 -18.13
C TRP A 236 11.47 -4.99 -18.66
N GLU A 237 11.38 -4.34 -19.81
CA GLU A 237 12.42 -3.49 -20.42
C GLU A 237 11.79 -2.57 -21.48
N ASN A 238 12.49 -1.49 -21.86
CA ASN A 238 12.03 -0.56 -22.89
C ASN A 238 10.58 -0.09 -22.67
N ASP A 239 10.24 0.27 -21.42
CA ASP A 239 8.91 0.72 -20.97
C ASP A 239 7.76 -0.27 -21.26
N GLY A 240 8.08 -1.57 -21.34
CA GLY A 240 7.09 -2.60 -21.63
C GLY A 240 7.37 -3.95 -20.98
N ALA A 241 6.30 -4.72 -20.77
CA ALA A 241 6.40 -6.10 -20.34
C ALA A 241 6.90 -6.98 -21.48
N THR A 242 7.86 -7.87 -21.17
CA THR A 242 8.33 -8.88 -22.13
C THR A 242 7.36 -10.08 -22.20
N ASN A 243 7.66 -11.03 -23.10
CA ASN A 243 6.90 -12.28 -23.19
C ASN A 243 7.36 -13.36 -22.17
N ASN A 244 8.40 -13.08 -21.38
CA ASN A 244 8.89 -14.02 -20.38
C ASN A 244 7.89 -14.17 -19.22
N ARG A 245 7.70 -15.43 -18.79
CA ARG A 245 6.89 -15.82 -17.62
C ARG A 245 7.72 -16.83 -16.81
N PRO A 246 8.68 -16.36 -15.98
CA PRO A 246 9.60 -17.19 -15.21
C PRO A 246 8.91 -17.89 -14.03
#